data_39b6886fdf09ced102429b02a68ec42b
#
_entry.id   39b6886fdf09ced102429b02a68ec42b
#
_cell.length_a   1.000
_cell.length_b   1.000
_cell.length_c   1.000
_cell.angle_alpha   90.00
_cell.angle_beta   90.00
_cell.angle_gamma   90.00
#
_symmetry.space_group_name_H-M   'P 1'
#
loop_
_entity.id
_entity.type
_entity.pdbx_description
1 polymer ?
#
loop_
_entity_poly.entity_id
_entity_poly.type
_entity_poly.pdbx_seq_one_letter_code
_entity_poly.pdbx_strand_id
1 'polypeptide(L)'
;MRTIHRLVLTFCLGLAVFGCGKDRGGFEGPTVDAFHGRVTHNGNPVKFAEGEEVQLTVFHTSGRQFGIPLTADGAFQIGWMPIGKYAMMLERTPKNPGKGPTKTRYSVPSSLIIEEGKKDYVIELGKDFKP
;
A
#
# COMPACT_ATOMS: atom_id res chain seq x y z
N MET A 1 74.17 -6.02 0.94
CA MET A 1 72.93 -6.77 0.79
C MET A 1 71.81 -5.94 1.37
N ARG A 2 70.93 -5.46 0.50
CA ARG A 2 69.83 -4.56 0.89
C ARG A 2 68.54 -5.37 0.81
N THR A 3 67.94 -5.65 1.95
CA THR A 3 66.66 -6.30 2.07
C THR A 3 65.57 -5.26 1.90
N ILE A 4 64.83 -5.32 0.81
CA ILE A 4 63.71 -4.43 0.56
C ILE A 4 62.50 -5.06 1.16
N HIS A 5 62.03 -4.50 2.27
CA HIS A 5 60.72 -4.84 2.85
C HIS A 5 59.65 -4.19 2.01
N ARG A 6 58.95 -5.00 1.22
CA ARG A 6 57.72 -4.60 0.58
C ARG A 6 56.59 -4.63 1.59
N LEU A 7 56.22 -3.47 2.06
CA LEU A 7 55.01 -3.26 2.85
C LEU A 7 53.82 -3.40 1.89
N VAL A 8 53.14 -4.53 1.95
CA VAL A 8 51.86 -4.73 1.26
C VAL A 8 50.79 -4.05 2.09
N LEU A 9 50.40 -2.86 1.71
CA LEU A 9 49.28 -2.14 2.30
C LEU A 9 48.00 -2.76 1.72
N THR A 10 47.40 -3.70 2.45
CA THR A 10 46.10 -4.26 2.10
C THR A 10 45.05 -3.22 2.43
N PHE A 11 44.62 -2.51 1.39
CA PHE A 11 43.50 -1.58 1.48
C PHE A 11 42.21 -2.41 1.50
N CYS A 12 41.72 -2.72 2.69
CA CYS A 12 40.38 -3.24 2.87
C CYS A 12 39.37 -2.17 2.51
N LEU A 13 38.92 -2.18 1.26
CA LEU A 13 37.80 -1.39 0.82
C LEU A 13 36.53 -1.99 1.44
N GLY A 14 36.17 -1.49 2.61
CA GLY A 14 34.89 -1.80 3.21
C GLY A 14 33.78 -1.25 2.33
N LEU A 15 33.16 -2.10 1.52
CA LEU A 15 31.90 -1.78 0.88
C LEU A 15 30.85 -1.66 1.99
N ALA A 16 30.65 -0.44 2.46
CA ALA A 16 29.47 -0.11 3.22
C ALA A 16 28.29 -0.24 2.24
N VAL A 17 27.63 -1.37 2.26
CA VAL A 17 26.36 -1.53 1.60
C VAL A 17 25.35 -0.67 2.38
N PHE A 18 25.22 0.58 1.99
CA PHE A 18 24.07 1.37 2.41
C PHE A 18 22.86 0.75 1.71
N GLY A 19 22.24 -0.24 2.37
CA GLY A 19 20.92 -0.66 2.01
C GLY A 19 20.02 0.55 2.11
N CYS A 20 19.49 1.03 0.97
CA CYS A 20 18.39 1.97 0.96
C CYS A 20 17.20 1.27 1.60
N GLY A 21 17.10 1.34 2.93
CA GLY A 21 15.92 0.92 3.64
C GLY A 21 14.75 1.75 3.12
N LYS A 22 13.75 1.11 2.52
CA LYS A 22 12.49 1.76 2.20
C LYS A 22 11.98 2.37 3.50
N ASP A 23 11.69 3.68 3.49
CA ASP A 23 11.14 4.34 4.65
C ASP A 23 9.75 3.73 4.94
N ARG A 24 9.66 2.97 6.00
CA ARG A 24 8.43 2.30 6.47
C ARG A 24 7.80 3.06 7.64
N GLY A 25 8.12 4.33 7.80
CA GLY A 25 7.56 5.16 8.86
C GLY A 25 7.79 4.60 10.26
N GLY A 26 8.95 3.94 10.50
CA GLY A 26 9.29 3.32 11.78
C GLY A 26 8.53 2.02 12.08
N PHE A 27 7.85 1.42 11.10
CA PHE A 27 7.21 0.11 11.29
C PHE A 27 8.26 -1.01 11.28
N GLU A 28 8.33 -1.79 12.35
CA GLU A 28 9.32 -2.86 12.54
C GLU A 28 8.76 -4.27 12.33
N GLY A 29 7.46 -4.41 12.10
CA GLY A 29 6.81 -5.70 11.90
C GLY A 29 7.02 -6.28 10.50
N PRO A 30 6.51 -7.51 10.24
CA PRO A 30 6.57 -8.12 8.92
C PRO A 30 5.71 -7.36 7.92
N THR A 31 6.21 -7.25 6.70
CA THR A 31 5.57 -6.51 5.60
C THR A 31 5.57 -7.32 4.31
N VAL A 32 4.65 -6.98 3.41
CA VAL A 32 4.69 -7.40 2.01
C VAL A 32 5.12 -6.22 1.16
N ASP A 33 5.95 -6.47 0.16
CA ASP A 33 6.37 -5.49 -0.84
C ASP A 33 5.49 -5.57 -2.08
N ALA A 34 5.36 -4.45 -2.79
CA ALA A 34 4.60 -4.37 -4.04
C ALA A 34 3.15 -4.86 -3.90
N PHE A 35 2.47 -4.40 -2.86
CA PHE A 35 1.05 -4.68 -2.61
C PHE A 35 0.19 -4.05 -3.70
N HIS A 36 -0.61 -4.86 -4.39
CA HIS A 36 -1.49 -4.39 -5.47
C HIS A 36 -2.77 -5.21 -5.54
N GLY A 37 -3.74 -4.68 -6.25
CA GLY A 37 -5.01 -5.36 -6.44
C GLY A 37 -6.07 -4.47 -7.07
N ARG A 38 -7.30 -4.85 -6.86
CA ARG A 38 -8.47 -4.13 -7.36
C ARG A 38 -9.65 -4.30 -6.44
N VAL A 39 -10.59 -3.38 -6.53
CA VAL A 39 -11.89 -3.49 -5.89
C VAL A 39 -12.93 -4.01 -6.88
N THR A 40 -13.84 -4.84 -6.38
CA THR A 40 -14.94 -5.42 -7.16
C THR A 40 -16.27 -5.18 -6.47
N HIS A 41 -17.34 -5.18 -7.24
CA HIS A 41 -18.70 -5.14 -6.76
C HIS A 41 -19.51 -6.23 -7.45
N ASN A 42 -20.07 -7.15 -6.69
CA ASN A 42 -20.74 -8.33 -7.20
C ASN A 42 -19.87 -9.13 -8.19
N GLY A 43 -18.57 -9.26 -7.88
CA GLY A 43 -17.60 -9.99 -8.68
C GLY A 43 -17.09 -9.24 -9.92
N ASN A 44 -17.59 -8.06 -10.22
CA ASN A 44 -17.18 -7.25 -11.37
C ASN A 44 -16.27 -6.09 -10.96
N PRO A 45 -15.29 -5.70 -11.79
CA PRO A 45 -14.48 -4.51 -11.56
C PRO A 45 -15.35 -3.26 -11.40
N VAL A 46 -15.03 -2.44 -10.41
CA VAL A 46 -15.72 -1.18 -10.17
C VAL A 46 -15.05 -0.09 -11.00
N LYS A 47 -15.86 0.73 -11.65
CA LYS A 47 -15.41 1.94 -12.35
C LYS A 47 -15.93 3.17 -11.62
N PHE A 48 -15.03 4.12 -11.37
CA PHE A 48 -15.37 5.39 -10.77
C PHE A 48 -15.45 6.49 -11.82
N ALA A 49 -16.19 7.56 -11.51
CA ALA A 49 -16.32 8.70 -12.42
C ALA A 49 -14.95 9.34 -12.67
N GLU A 50 -14.75 9.83 -13.90
CA GLU A 50 -13.53 10.54 -14.27
C GLU A 50 -13.34 11.78 -13.41
N GLY A 51 -12.12 11.96 -12.88
CA GLY A 51 -11.77 13.07 -12.01
C GLY A 51 -12.24 12.93 -10.56
N GLU A 52 -12.99 11.88 -10.23
CA GLU A 52 -13.31 11.52 -8.85
C GLU A 52 -12.06 11.01 -8.15
N GLU A 53 -11.80 11.51 -6.95
CA GLU A 53 -10.74 10.96 -6.10
C GLU A 53 -11.31 9.86 -5.22
N VAL A 54 -10.77 8.66 -5.35
CA VAL A 54 -11.21 7.50 -4.60
C VAL A 54 -10.03 6.93 -3.83
N GLN A 55 -10.25 6.73 -2.54
CA GLN A 55 -9.25 6.20 -1.62
C GLN A 55 -9.85 5.08 -0.78
N LEU A 56 -9.12 3.99 -0.66
CA LEU A 56 -9.41 2.96 0.32
C LEU A 56 -8.58 3.23 1.57
N THR A 57 -9.23 3.57 2.65
CA THR A 57 -8.57 3.72 3.95
C THR A 57 -8.66 2.40 4.70
N VAL A 58 -7.52 1.86 5.08
CA VAL A 58 -7.41 0.58 5.78
C VAL A 58 -6.84 0.79 7.17
N PHE A 59 -7.41 0.10 8.15
CA PHE A 59 -7.09 0.24 9.57
C PHE A 59 -6.50 -1.07 10.08
N HIS A 60 -5.22 -1.03 10.38
CA HIS A 60 -4.49 -2.16 10.96
C HIS A 60 -4.81 -2.34 12.44
N THR A 61 -4.73 -3.56 12.93
CA THR A 61 -4.97 -3.88 14.35
C THR A 61 -4.01 -3.17 15.32
N SER A 62 -2.84 -2.74 14.85
CA SER A 62 -1.89 -1.92 15.62
C SER A 62 -2.35 -0.46 15.84
N GLY A 63 -3.47 -0.04 15.24
CA GLY A 63 -3.95 1.34 15.25
C GLY A 63 -3.42 2.19 14.08
N ARG A 64 -2.52 1.68 13.26
CA ARG A 64 -2.09 2.37 12.04
C ARG A 64 -3.19 2.35 10.98
N GLN A 65 -3.27 3.44 10.24
CA GLN A 65 -4.12 3.52 9.06
C GLN A 65 -3.29 3.89 7.83
N PHE A 66 -3.74 3.39 6.69
CA PHE A 66 -3.12 3.65 5.40
C PHE A 66 -4.18 4.11 4.41
N GLY A 67 -3.86 5.14 3.65
CA GLY A 67 -4.66 5.56 2.51
C GLY A 67 -4.13 4.95 1.24
N ILE A 68 -4.95 4.19 0.55
CA ILE A 68 -4.60 3.54 -0.72
C ILE A 68 -5.39 4.20 -1.83
N PRO A 69 -4.75 5.02 -2.70
CA PRO A 69 -5.45 5.63 -3.81
C PRO A 69 -5.86 4.58 -4.82
N LEU A 70 -7.08 4.71 -5.35
CA LEU A 70 -7.62 3.86 -6.40
C LEU A 70 -7.63 4.60 -7.73
N THR A 71 -7.34 3.87 -8.81
CA THR A 71 -7.55 4.38 -10.17
C THR A 71 -9.04 4.40 -10.53
N ALA A 72 -9.40 5.03 -11.65
CA ALA A 72 -10.78 5.03 -12.14
C ALA A 72 -11.32 3.60 -12.39
N ASP A 73 -10.46 2.65 -12.68
CA ASP A 73 -10.80 1.24 -12.86
C ASP A 73 -10.81 0.42 -11.54
N GLY A 74 -10.65 1.09 -10.41
CA GLY A 74 -10.65 0.45 -9.10
C GLY A 74 -9.38 -0.34 -8.77
N ALA A 75 -8.30 -0.12 -9.52
CA ALA A 75 -7.01 -0.75 -9.26
C ALA A 75 -6.18 0.05 -8.25
N PHE A 76 -5.31 -0.62 -7.53
CA PHE A 76 -4.37 0.01 -6.61
C PHE A 76 -3.02 -0.68 -6.62
N GLN A 77 -2.00 0.11 -6.28
CA GLN A 77 -0.64 -0.38 -6.08
C GLN A 77 0.08 0.53 -5.09
N ILE A 78 0.70 -0.06 -4.08
CA ILE A 78 1.57 0.65 -3.13
C ILE A 78 2.83 -0.15 -2.86
N GLY A 79 3.88 0.52 -2.41
CA GLY A 79 5.21 -0.07 -2.28
C GLY A 79 5.31 -1.16 -1.22
N TRP A 80 4.56 -1.04 -0.12
CA TRP A 80 4.59 -2.01 0.97
C TRP A 80 3.37 -1.89 1.89
N MET A 81 3.03 -2.99 2.57
CA MET A 81 2.00 -3.01 3.60
C MET A 81 2.39 -3.95 4.73
N PRO A 82 2.09 -3.62 6.00
CA PRO A 82 2.23 -4.58 7.09
C PRO A 82 1.33 -5.80 6.90
N ILE A 83 1.84 -6.96 7.26
CA ILE A 83 1.04 -8.18 7.35
C ILE A 83 0.02 -8.04 8.48
N GLY A 84 -1.19 -8.52 8.27
CA GLY A 84 -2.23 -8.51 9.29
C GLY A 84 -3.63 -8.36 8.74
N LYS A 85 -4.55 -8.14 9.65
CA LYS A 85 -5.97 -7.95 9.37
C LYS A 85 -6.34 -6.47 9.43
N TYR A 86 -7.13 -6.03 8.48
CA TYR A 86 -7.56 -4.65 8.33
C TYR A 86 -9.06 -4.54 8.21
N ALA A 87 -9.62 -3.54 8.88
CA ALA A 87 -10.92 -2.99 8.52
C ALA A 87 -10.74 -1.98 7.37
N MET A 88 -11.76 -1.78 6.57
CA MET A 88 -11.66 -0.94 5.37
C MET A 88 -12.82 0.04 5.26
N MET A 89 -12.50 1.22 4.74
CA MET A 89 -13.47 2.25 4.40
C MET A 89 -13.12 2.84 3.02
N LEU A 90 -14.09 2.89 2.13
CA LEU A 90 -13.95 3.54 0.84
C LEU A 90 -14.39 5.00 0.96
N GLU A 91 -13.52 5.91 0.57
CA GLU A 91 -13.80 7.34 0.54
C GLU A 91 -13.81 7.86 -0.90
N ARG A 92 -14.83 8.62 -1.25
CA ARG A 92 -15.00 9.20 -2.60
C ARG A 92 -15.17 10.70 -2.47
N THR A 93 -14.39 11.43 -3.25
CA THR A 93 -14.48 12.90 -3.35
C THR A 93 -14.76 13.26 -4.80
N PRO A 94 -15.93 13.86 -5.12
CA PRO A 94 -16.25 14.24 -6.49
C PRO A 94 -15.34 15.35 -6.99
N LYS A 95 -15.09 15.39 -8.29
CA LYS A 95 -14.25 16.40 -8.96
C LYS A 95 -14.76 17.83 -8.74
N ASN A 96 -16.07 18.01 -8.82
CA ASN A 96 -16.75 19.29 -8.62
C ASN A 96 -17.73 19.15 -7.48
N PRO A 97 -17.30 19.37 -6.24
CA PRO A 97 -18.22 19.35 -5.12
C PRO A 97 -19.17 20.54 -5.25
N GLY A 98 -20.45 20.24 -5.54
CA GLY A 98 -21.50 21.25 -5.53
C GLY A 98 -21.83 21.70 -4.10
N LYS A 99 -23.06 22.17 -3.86
CA LYS A 99 -23.54 22.60 -2.53
C LYS A 99 -23.85 21.44 -1.58
N GLY A 100 -23.42 20.22 -1.88
CA GLY A 100 -23.65 19.01 -1.09
C GLY A 100 -22.41 18.54 -0.31
N PRO A 101 -22.50 17.39 0.38
CA PRO A 101 -21.35 16.79 1.05
C PRO A 101 -20.24 16.51 0.03
N THR A 102 -19.04 17.00 0.32
CA THR A 102 -17.88 16.92 -0.58
C THR A 102 -17.21 15.56 -0.59
N LYS A 103 -17.48 14.73 0.41
CA LYS A 103 -16.87 13.40 0.55
C LYS A 103 -17.91 12.41 1.02
N THR A 104 -17.98 11.26 0.36
CA THR A 104 -18.78 10.11 0.80
C THR A 104 -17.90 9.02 1.36
N ARG A 105 -18.39 8.28 2.34
CA ARG A 105 -17.69 7.18 3.01
C ARG A 105 -18.57 5.94 3.00
N TYR A 106 -17.95 4.81 2.69
CA TYR A 106 -18.60 3.52 2.69
C TYR A 106 -17.76 2.53 3.49
N SER A 107 -18.31 1.95 4.54
CA SER A 107 -17.67 0.88 5.30
C SER A 107 -17.75 -0.43 4.52
N VAL A 108 -16.58 -0.96 4.14
CA VAL A 108 -16.52 -2.25 3.46
C VAL A 108 -16.80 -3.37 4.46
N PRO A 109 -17.80 -4.24 4.23
CA PRO A 109 -18.20 -5.24 5.21
C PRO A 109 -17.18 -6.36 5.44
N SER A 110 -16.33 -6.64 4.46
CA SER A 110 -15.27 -7.65 4.56
C SER A 110 -14.01 -7.09 5.21
N SER A 111 -13.19 -7.96 5.77
CA SER A 111 -11.85 -7.61 6.24
C SER A 111 -10.82 -7.91 5.15
N LEU A 112 -9.77 -7.10 5.11
CA LEU A 112 -8.59 -7.37 4.29
C LEU A 112 -7.56 -8.12 5.14
N ILE A 113 -7.11 -9.28 4.65
CA ILE A 113 -6.07 -10.06 5.31
C ILE A 113 -4.84 -10.05 4.40
N ILE A 114 -3.78 -9.41 4.88
CA ILE A 114 -2.50 -9.36 4.17
C ILE A 114 -1.59 -10.45 4.74
N GLU A 115 -1.15 -11.33 3.85
CA GLU A 115 -0.37 -12.53 4.16
C GLU A 115 0.97 -12.50 3.43
N GLU A 116 1.98 -13.14 4.03
CA GLU A 116 3.27 -13.33 3.40
C GLU A 116 3.13 -14.13 2.09
N GLY A 117 3.86 -13.70 1.07
CA GLY A 117 3.85 -14.34 -0.25
C GLY A 117 2.67 -14.00 -1.15
N LYS A 118 1.64 -13.37 -0.63
CA LYS A 118 0.51 -12.89 -1.42
C LYS A 118 0.67 -11.41 -1.73
N LYS A 119 0.62 -11.04 -2.99
CA LYS A 119 0.82 -9.65 -3.46
C LYS A 119 -0.37 -9.08 -4.20
N ASP A 120 -1.18 -9.94 -4.80
CA ASP A 120 -2.37 -9.56 -5.59
C ASP A 120 -3.64 -9.82 -4.79
N TYR A 121 -4.45 -8.78 -4.65
CA TYR A 121 -5.64 -8.80 -3.81
C TYR A 121 -6.88 -8.35 -4.58
N VAL A 122 -7.99 -9.01 -4.31
CA VAL A 122 -9.31 -8.61 -4.79
C VAL A 122 -10.16 -8.25 -3.57
N ILE A 123 -10.65 -7.03 -3.54
CA ILE A 123 -11.49 -6.52 -2.44
C ILE A 123 -12.92 -6.37 -2.94
N GLU A 124 -13.81 -7.23 -2.47
CA GLU A 124 -15.23 -7.14 -2.78
C GLU A 124 -15.91 -6.11 -1.87
N LEU A 125 -16.56 -5.12 -2.48
CA LEU A 125 -17.21 -4.04 -1.74
C LEU A 125 -18.54 -4.45 -1.10
N GLY A 126 -19.11 -5.57 -1.55
CA GLY A 126 -20.37 -6.07 -1.01
C GLY A 126 -21.62 -5.51 -1.70
N LYS A 127 -22.73 -6.17 -1.46
CA LYS A 127 -24.02 -5.88 -2.14
C LYS A 127 -24.61 -4.50 -1.85
N ASP A 128 -24.26 -3.91 -0.72
CA ASP A 128 -24.82 -2.63 -0.29
C ASP A 128 -24.05 -1.42 -0.86
N PHE A 129 -22.93 -1.67 -1.56
CA PHE A 129 -22.20 -0.64 -2.25
C PHE A 129 -23.02 -0.10 -3.44
N LYS A 130 -23.10 1.22 -3.53
CA LYS A 130 -23.74 1.91 -4.66
C LYS A 130 -22.65 2.55 -5.53
N PRO A 131 -22.46 2.08 -6.76
CA PRO A 131 -21.45 2.63 -7.67
C PRO A 131 -21.71 4.08 -8.07
#